data_eef1a8c39de67ade3710d31022ab6cbf
#
_entry.id   eef1a8c39de67ade3710d31022ab6cbf
#
_cell.length_a   1.000
_cell.length_b   1.000
_cell.length_c   1.000
_cell.angle_alpha   90.00
_cell.angle_beta   90.00
_cell.angle_gamma   90.00
#
_symmetry.space_group_name_H-M   'P 1'
#
loop_
_entity.id
_entity.type
_entity.pdbx_description
1 polymer ?
#
loop_
_entity_poly.entity_id
_entity_poly.type
_entity_poly.pdbx_seq_one_letter_code
_entity_poly.pdbx_strand_id
1 'polypeptide(L)'
;MNFLNKRKTNPDFDKKVDEKLQEYFHQGNVVITSYTLPWLVNDGIKLWLSGSFENSAKRMKTRDNVSELDTIKVVKKRFDENKQIYKSLYNFEFGEDLSVFDKIINTDDLNAEQVLEIAKSTVRELL
;
A
#
# COMPACT_ATOMS: atom_id res chain seq x y z
N MET A 1 8.48 0.93 22.94
CA MET A 1 8.62 1.60 21.61
C MET A 1 7.64 0.96 20.64
N ASN A 2 6.82 1.76 19.97
CA ASN A 2 5.90 1.21 18.98
C ASN A 2 6.63 0.92 17.66
N PHE A 3 5.95 0.20 16.77
CA PHE A 3 6.50 -0.24 15.50
C PHE A 3 7.00 0.92 14.62
N LEU A 4 6.23 2.02 14.56
CA LEU A 4 6.59 3.19 13.75
C LEU A 4 7.86 3.87 14.24
N ASN A 5 8.03 4.01 15.56
CA ASN A 5 9.25 4.57 16.11
C ASN A 5 10.47 3.71 15.80
N LYS A 6 10.30 2.38 15.84
CA LYS A 6 11.36 1.43 15.50
C LYS A 6 11.79 1.56 14.05
N ARG A 7 10.84 1.76 13.13
CA ARG A 7 11.12 1.99 11.71
C ARG A 7 11.89 3.29 11.47
N LYS A 8 11.58 4.35 12.19
CA LYS A 8 12.27 5.64 12.07
C LYS A 8 13.72 5.56 12.51
N THR A 9 14.00 4.80 13.56
CA THR A 9 15.34 4.67 14.12
C THR A 9 16.17 3.60 13.43
N ASN A 10 15.52 2.63 12.75
CA ASN A 10 16.21 1.55 12.07
C ASN A 10 15.59 1.31 10.68
N PRO A 11 16.04 2.05 9.66
CA PRO A 11 15.51 1.90 8.30
C PRO A 11 15.84 0.54 7.66
N ASP A 12 16.82 -0.19 8.18
CA ASP A 12 17.16 -1.51 7.67
C ASP A 12 16.02 -2.52 7.79
N PHE A 13 15.13 -2.33 8.76
CA PHE A 13 13.95 -3.20 8.90
C PHE A 13 13.07 -3.17 7.63
N ASP A 14 12.74 -1.99 7.13
CA ASP A 14 11.94 -1.85 5.91
C ASP A 14 12.66 -2.43 4.70
N LYS A 15 13.96 -2.18 4.58
CA LYS A 15 14.76 -2.76 3.50
C LYS A 15 14.74 -4.29 3.50
N LYS A 16 14.87 -4.92 4.67
CA LYS A 16 14.83 -6.38 4.78
C LYS A 16 13.48 -6.96 4.38
N VAL A 17 12.39 -6.30 4.78
CA VAL A 17 11.05 -6.71 4.36
C VAL A 17 10.91 -6.61 2.84
N ASP A 18 11.33 -5.52 2.26
CA ASP A 18 11.23 -5.28 0.81
C ASP A 18 12.10 -6.25 0.01
N GLU A 19 13.30 -6.56 0.48
CA GLU A 19 14.18 -7.55 -0.14
C GLU A 19 13.52 -8.93 -0.14
N LYS A 20 12.89 -9.31 0.97
CA LYS A 20 12.18 -10.59 1.08
C LYS A 20 11.00 -10.67 0.13
N LEU A 21 10.25 -9.57 0.00
CA LEU A 21 9.13 -9.48 -0.94
C LEU A 21 9.61 -9.59 -2.40
N GLN A 22 10.77 -8.99 -2.73
CA GLN A 22 11.35 -9.12 -4.05
C GLN A 22 11.77 -10.56 -4.36
N GLU A 23 12.29 -11.30 -3.38
CA GLU A 23 12.58 -12.73 -3.54
C GLU A 23 11.33 -13.52 -3.92
N TYR A 24 10.22 -13.31 -3.22
CA TYR A 24 8.94 -13.97 -3.53
C TYR A 24 8.42 -13.56 -4.91
N PHE A 25 8.54 -12.30 -5.25
CA PHE A 25 8.14 -11.78 -6.55
C PHE A 25 8.89 -12.49 -7.69
N HIS A 26 10.19 -12.64 -7.57
CA HIS A 26 11.02 -13.27 -8.61
C HIS A 26 10.77 -14.78 -8.74
N GLN A 27 10.20 -15.42 -7.72
CA GLN A 27 9.77 -16.83 -7.83
C GLN A 27 8.57 -17.01 -8.76
N GLY A 28 7.77 -15.96 -8.95
CA GLY A 28 6.60 -15.99 -9.84
C GLY A 28 5.35 -16.63 -9.20
N ASN A 29 4.23 -16.53 -9.89
CA ASN A 29 2.92 -17.10 -9.49
C ASN A 29 2.48 -16.65 -8.10
N VAL A 30 2.67 -15.36 -7.78
CA VAL A 30 2.31 -14.78 -6.48
C VAL A 30 1.45 -13.53 -6.65
N VAL A 31 0.62 -13.28 -5.64
CA VAL A 31 -0.06 -12.00 -5.44
C VAL A 31 0.52 -11.40 -4.17
N ILE A 32 1.04 -10.19 -4.26
CA ILE A 32 1.72 -9.53 -3.13
C ILE A 32 1.03 -8.21 -2.83
N THR A 33 0.74 -7.97 -1.55
CA THR A 33 0.36 -6.64 -1.07
C THR A 33 1.58 -5.98 -0.45
N SER A 34 1.89 -4.77 -0.91
CA SER A 34 3.10 -4.06 -0.47
C SER A 34 2.92 -2.57 -0.66
N TYR A 35 3.52 -1.79 0.21
CA TYR A 35 3.57 -0.34 0.05
C TYR A 35 4.64 0.13 -0.94
N THR A 36 5.65 -0.68 -1.23
CA THR A 36 6.86 -0.23 -1.94
C THR A 36 7.14 -0.98 -3.23
N LEU A 37 6.79 -2.24 -3.29
CA LEU A 37 7.24 -3.15 -4.35
C LEU A 37 6.95 -2.65 -5.77
N PRO A 38 5.80 -2.03 -6.07
CA PRO A 38 5.54 -1.51 -7.42
C PRO A 38 6.57 -0.51 -7.93
N TRP A 39 7.20 0.26 -7.03
CA TRP A 39 8.26 1.20 -7.41
C TRP A 39 9.64 0.55 -7.48
N LEU A 40 9.81 -0.62 -6.90
CA LEU A 40 11.10 -1.30 -6.79
C LEU A 40 11.33 -2.35 -7.87
N VAL A 41 10.26 -2.86 -8.49
CA VAL A 41 10.35 -3.88 -9.54
C VAL A 41 9.79 -3.36 -10.86
N ASN A 42 10.32 -3.84 -11.98
CA ASN A 42 9.92 -3.40 -13.32
C ASN A 42 8.84 -4.28 -13.94
N ASP A 43 8.74 -5.51 -13.49
CA ASP A 43 7.81 -6.50 -14.05
C ASP A 43 6.57 -6.66 -13.18
N GLY A 44 5.61 -7.43 -13.69
CA GLY A 44 4.38 -7.77 -12.96
C GLY A 44 3.26 -6.77 -13.21
N ILE A 45 2.05 -7.19 -12.87
CA ILE A 45 0.85 -6.36 -12.95
C ILE A 45 0.70 -5.58 -11.65
N LYS A 46 0.62 -4.27 -11.75
CA LYS A 46 0.64 -3.36 -10.60
C LYS A 46 -0.68 -2.62 -10.48
N LEU A 47 -1.34 -2.79 -9.34
CA LEU A 47 -2.64 -2.18 -9.06
C LEU A 47 -2.51 -1.28 -7.84
N TRP A 48 -3.06 -0.07 -7.93
CA TRP A 48 -3.18 0.85 -6.82
C TRP A 48 -4.65 0.95 -6.42
N LEU A 49 -4.93 0.64 -5.16
CA LEU A 49 -6.27 0.81 -4.58
C LEU A 49 -6.30 2.14 -3.86
N SER A 50 -6.99 3.13 -4.46
CA SER A 50 -7.13 4.44 -3.85
C SER A 50 -8.38 4.53 -3.00
N GLY A 51 -8.35 5.38 -1.97
CA GLY A 51 -9.49 5.64 -1.13
C GLY A 51 -9.25 6.89 -0.29
N SER A 52 -10.33 7.54 0.15
CA SER A 52 -10.23 8.68 1.02
C SER A 52 -9.72 8.26 2.40
N PHE A 53 -9.13 9.20 3.14
CA PHE A 53 -8.76 8.97 4.53
C PHE A 53 -9.98 8.65 5.39
N GLU A 54 -11.13 9.27 5.08
CA GLU A 54 -12.39 9.05 5.77
C GLU A 54 -12.87 7.59 5.64
N ASN A 55 -12.85 7.03 4.42
CA ASN A 55 -13.24 5.64 4.20
C ASN A 55 -12.23 4.65 4.77
N SER A 56 -10.95 4.95 4.70
CA SER A 56 -9.92 4.15 5.37
C SER A 56 -10.12 4.14 6.88
N ALA A 57 -10.47 5.28 7.45
CA ALA A 57 -10.78 5.41 8.87
C ALA A 57 -12.02 4.63 9.27
N LYS A 58 -13.07 4.63 8.44
CA LYS A 58 -14.28 3.84 8.69
C LYS A 58 -13.98 2.35 8.74
N ARG A 59 -13.18 1.85 7.81
CA ARG A 59 -12.75 0.45 7.80
C ARG A 59 -11.95 0.08 9.05
N MET A 60 -11.02 0.94 9.46
CA MET A 60 -10.22 0.75 10.66
C MET A 60 -11.08 0.82 11.93
N LYS A 61 -12.02 1.77 12.01
CA LYS A 61 -12.94 1.91 13.13
C LYS A 61 -13.76 0.63 13.36
N THR A 62 -14.31 0.07 12.30
CA THR A 62 -15.07 -1.18 12.36
C THR A 62 -14.21 -2.34 12.87
N ARG A 63 -12.97 -2.42 12.40
CA ARG A 63 -12.03 -3.48 12.77
C ARG A 63 -11.50 -3.32 14.19
N ASP A 64 -11.12 -2.09 14.59
CA ASP A 64 -10.34 -1.82 15.80
C ASP A 64 -11.17 -1.16 16.91
N ASN A 65 -12.43 -0.83 16.65
CA ASN A 65 -13.38 -0.24 17.63
C ASN A 65 -12.85 1.04 18.29
N VAL A 66 -12.32 1.97 17.51
CA VAL A 66 -11.86 3.30 17.95
C VAL A 66 -12.72 4.41 17.36
N SER A 67 -12.61 5.64 17.90
CA SER A 67 -13.38 6.77 17.37
C SER A 67 -12.96 7.12 15.94
N GLU A 68 -13.92 7.57 15.12
CA GLU A 68 -13.66 7.91 13.72
C GLU A 68 -12.67 9.07 13.57
N LEU A 69 -12.81 10.11 14.40
CA LEU A 69 -11.94 11.28 14.34
C LEU A 69 -10.48 10.92 14.65
N ASP A 70 -10.28 10.13 15.71
CA ASP A 70 -8.95 9.67 16.10
C ASP A 70 -8.36 8.73 15.06
N THR A 71 -9.21 7.92 14.42
CA THR A 71 -8.81 6.99 13.37
C THR A 71 -8.33 7.73 12.12
N ILE A 72 -9.01 8.82 11.73
CA ILE A 72 -8.57 9.67 10.61
C ILE A 72 -7.16 10.21 10.86
N LYS A 73 -6.89 10.69 12.07
CA LYS A 73 -5.56 11.18 12.45
C LYS A 73 -4.50 10.09 12.34
N VAL A 74 -4.81 8.89 12.79
CA VAL A 74 -3.89 7.74 12.72
C VAL A 74 -3.60 7.36 11.26
N VAL A 75 -4.62 7.31 10.41
CA VAL A 75 -4.47 6.99 8.98
C VAL A 75 -3.57 8.01 8.29
N LYS A 76 -3.82 9.29 8.49
CA LYS A 76 -3.00 10.37 7.92
C LYS A 76 -1.56 10.31 8.40
N LYS A 77 -1.37 10.08 9.69
CA LYS A 77 -0.04 9.98 10.28
C LYS A 77 0.76 8.82 9.68
N ARG A 78 0.14 7.65 9.55
CA ARG A 78 0.77 6.47 8.93
C ARG A 78 1.15 6.74 7.47
N PHE A 79 0.26 7.38 6.73
CA PHE A 79 0.53 7.74 5.34
C PHE A 79 1.74 8.66 5.22
N ASP A 80 1.76 9.74 6.02
CA ASP A 80 2.84 10.72 6.00
C ASP A 80 4.18 10.11 6.43
N GLU A 81 4.16 9.25 7.44
CA GLU A 81 5.37 8.58 7.92
C GLU A 81 5.92 7.60 6.87
N ASN A 82 5.05 6.83 6.21
CA ASN A 82 5.45 5.95 5.13
C ASN A 82 6.06 6.75 3.97
N LYS A 83 5.44 7.87 3.62
CA LYS A 83 5.93 8.76 2.57
C LYS A 83 7.34 9.25 2.87
N GLN A 84 7.60 9.69 4.11
CA GLN A 84 8.92 10.15 4.53
C GLN A 84 9.95 9.03 4.53
N ILE A 85 9.60 7.85 5.05
CA ILE A 85 10.49 6.70 5.12
C ILE A 85 10.90 6.25 3.73
N TYR A 86 9.96 6.12 2.81
CA TYR A 86 10.24 5.63 1.46
C TYR A 86 10.97 6.67 0.60
N LYS A 87 10.69 7.95 0.81
CA LYS A 87 11.47 9.02 0.19
C LYS A 87 12.93 8.95 0.62
N SER A 88 13.17 8.74 1.90
CA SER A 88 14.52 8.60 2.46
C SER A 88 15.25 7.35 1.96
N LEU A 89 14.56 6.21 1.91
CA LEU A 89 15.17 4.93 1.53
C LEU A 89 15.38 4.77 0.03
N TYR A 90 14.39 5.17 -0.77
CA TYR A 90 14.31 4.81 -2.18
C TYR A 90 14.13 6.00 -3.12
N ASN A 91 13.94 7.19 -2.57
CA ASN A 91 13.79 8.44 -3.32
C ASN A 91 12.60 8.44 -4.30
N PHE A 92 11.47 7.82 -3.91
CA PHE A 92 10.22 7.94 -4.67
C PHE A 92 9.11 8.59 -3.84
N GLU A 93 8.10 9.13 -4.52
CA GLU A 93 6.97 9.82 -3.90
C GLU A 93 5.80 8.86 -3.68
N PHE A 94 5.76 8.22 -2.51
CA PHE A 94 4.71 7.28 -2.13
C PHE A 94 3.32 7.94 -2.18
N GLY A 95 2.40 7.31 -2.91
CA GLY A 95 1.03 7.80 -3.06
C GLY A 95 0.85 8.98 -4.01
N GLU A 96 1.92 9.54 -4.55
CA GLU A 96 1.88 10.66 -5.50
C GLU A 96 2.32 10.22 -6.89
N ASP A 97 3.44 9.51 -7.01
CA ASP A 97 3.88 8.96 -8.29
C ASP A 97 3.18 7.63 -8.56
N LEU A 98 2.05 7.69 -9.24
CA LEU A 98 1.25 6.51 -9.60
C LEU A 98 1.51 6.04 -11.03
N SER A 99 2.51 6.59 -11.69
CA SER A 99 2.84 6.25 -13.09
C SER A 99 3.27 4.81 -13.29
N VAL A 100 3.75 4.15 -12.23
CA VAL A 100 4.20 2.75 -12.28
C VAL A 100 3.03 1.75 -12.31
N PHE A 101 1.80 2.18 -12.02
CA PHE A 101 0.66 1.27 -11.89
C PHE A 101 -0.05 1.06 -13.23
N ASP A 102 -0.47 -0.17 -13.48
CA ASP A 102 -1.26 -0.55 -14.64
C ASP A 102 -2.72 -0.12 -14.51
N LYS A 103 -3.24 -0.09 -13.28
CA LYS A 103 -4.62 0.30 -13.00
C LYS A 103 -4.70 0.95 -11.63
N ILE A 104 -5.47 2.03 -11.56
CA ILE A 104 -5.84 2.68 -10.31
C ILE A 104 -7.33 2.41 -10.08
N ILE A 105 -7.66 1.77 -8.96
CA ILE A 105 -9.04 1.43 -8.60
C ILE A 105 -9.46 2.32 -7.43
N ASN A 106 -10.40 3.22 -7.67
CA ASN A 106 -10.98 4.03 -6.60
C ASN A 106 -12.00 3.18 -5.83
N THR A 107 -11.73 2.96 -4.55
CA THR A 107 -12.51 2.06 -3.70
C THR A 107 -13.61 2.76 -2.89
N ASP A 108 -13.74 4.08 -2.98
CA ASP A 108 -14.66 4.84 -2.11
C ASP A 108 -16.13 4.43 -2.28
N ASP A 109 -16.55 4.14 -3.50
CA ASP A 109 -17.94 3.78 -3.82
C ASP A 109 -18.11 2.29 -4.10
N LEU A 110 -17.12 1.46 -3.75
CA LEU A 110 -17.12 0.04 -4.04
C LEU A 110 -17.06 -0.79 -2.75
N ASN A 111 -17.73 -1.95 -2.77
CA ASN A 111 -17.52 -2.95 -1.73
C ASN A 111 -16.35 -3.89 -2.10
N ALA A 112 -15.98 -4.77 -1.18
CA ALA A 112 -14.85 -5.67 -1.37
C ALA A 112 -15.03 -6.59 -2.59
N GLU A 113 -16.24 -7.08 -2.85
CA GLU A 113 -16.51 -7.94 -4.01
C GLU A 113 -16.35 -7.19 -5.32
N GLN A 114 -16.82 -5.93 -5.39
CA GLN A 114 -16.68 -5.08 -6.57
C GLN A 114 -15.20 -4.78 -6.86
N VAL A 115 -14.42 -4.47 -5.83
CA VAL A 115 -12.97 -4.25 -5.97
C VAL A 115 -12.29 -5.52 -6.52
N LEU A 116 -12.63 -6.67 -5.96
CA LEU A 116 -12.08 -7.96 -6.40
C LEU A 116 -12.41 -8.25 -7.87
N GLU A 117 -13.64 -8.01 -8.30
CA GLU A 117 -14.05 -8.24 -9.69
C GLU A 117 -13.30 -7.32 -10.66
N ILE A 118 -13.12 -6.05 -10.31
CA ILE A 118 -12.34 -5.11 -11.14
C ILE A 118 -10.88 -5.56 -11.21
N ALA A 119 -10.29 -5.95 -10.09
CA ALA A 119 -8.92 -6.43 -10.05
C ALA A 119 -8.73 -7.69 -10.90
N LYS A 120 -9.62 -8.66 -10.80
CA LYS A 120 -9.60 -9.88 -11.61
C LYS A 120 -9.71 -9.58 -13.10
N SER A 121 -10.65 -8.72 -13.49
CA SER A 121 -10.82 -8.33 -14.89
C SER A 121 -9.57 -7.65 -15.45
N THR A 122 -8.95 -6.78 -14.66
CA THR A 122 -7.73 -6.09 -15.05
C THR A 122 -6.58 -7.08 -15.27
N VAL A 123 -6.41 -8.02 -14.35
CA VAL A 123 -5.35 -9.05 -14.47
C VAL A 123 -5.58 -9.92 -15.70
N ARG A 124 -6.82 -10.34 -15.96
CA ARG A 124 -7.16 -11.13 -17.16
C ARG A 124 -6.86 -10.40 -18.45
N GLU A 125 -7.14 -9.10 -18.53
CA GLU A 125 -6.87 -8.29 -19.71
C GLU A 125 -5.37 -8.11 -19.97
N LEU A 126 -4.56 -8.07 -18.91
CA LEU A 126 -3.12 -7.82 -19.01
C LEU A 126 -2.25 -9.08 -19.08
N LEU A 127 -2.84 -10.23 -18.83
CA LEU A 127 -2.11 -11.52 -18.96
C LEU A 127 -2.03 -11.97 -20.47
#